data_dd8b94cd536563f029a351bdb6566e06
#
_entry.id   dd8b94cd536563f029a351bdb6566e06
#
_cell.length_a   1.000
_cell.length_b   1.000
_cell.length_c   1.000
_cell.angle_alpha   90.00
_cell.angle_beta   90.00
_cell.angle_gamma   90.00
#
_symmetry.space_group_name_H-M   'P 1'
#
loop_
_entity.id
_entity.type
_entity.pdbx_description
1 polymer ?
#
loop_
_entity_poly.entity_id
_entity_poly.type
_entity_poly.pdbx_seq_one_letter_code
_entity_poly.pdbx_strand_id
1 'polypeptide(L)'
;LRKALLIVLGVLFVDQATKLWVKSTMYLGQSHEITSWFYIHFTENPGMAFGLEWGGVAGKLALTIFRIIAIGGIIWWLRNTIKSGATNVATWGISLILAGAIGNVLDSLYYGAIFSDSLGKVATFLPESGGYAPILQGRVVDMLYFPLY
;
A
#
# COMPACT_ATOMS: atom_id res chain seq x y z
N LEU A 1 -16.16 -17.66 -0.20
CA LEU A 1 -14.86 -17.41 -0.84
C LEU A 1 -14.98 -16.44 -2.03
N ARG A 2 -15.93 -16.66 -2.99
CA ARG A 2 -16.10 -15.77 -4.17
C ARG A 2 -16.37 -14.32 -3.79
N LYS A 3 -17.24 -14.06 -2.79
CA LYS A 3 -17.51 -12.68 -2.30
C LYS A 3 -16.25 -12.04 -1.72
N ALA A 4 -15.49 -12.74 -0.89
CA ALA A 4 -14.24 -12.24 -0.32
C ALA A 4 -13.22 -11.89 -1.41
N LEU A 5 -13.07 -12.75 -2.42
CA LEU A 5 -12.18 -12.49 -3.54
C LEU A 5 -12.58 -11.23 -4.32
N LEU A 6 -13.87 -11.03 -4.60
CA LEU A 6 -14.37 -9.84 -5.28
C LEU A 6 -14.12 -8.57 -4.47
N ILE A 7 -14.26 -8.62 -3.13
CA ILE A 7 -13.93 -7.49 -2.26
C ILE A 7 -12.44 -7.18 -2.33
N VAL A 8 -11.58 -8.19 -2.17
CA VAL A 8 -10.12 -8.02 -2.23
C VAL A 8 -9.69 -7.39 -3.56
N LEU A 9 -10.18 -7.93 -4.68
CA LEU A 9 -9.82 -7.42 -6.01
C LEU A 9 -10.36 -6.00 -6.25
N GLY A 10 -11.60 -5.71 -5.84
CA GLY A 10 -12.21 -4.39 -5.99
C GLY A 10 -11.47 -3.32 -5.17
N VAL A 11 -11.17 -3.62 -3.91
CA VAL A 11 -10.44 -2.71 -3.02
C VAL A 11 -9.01 -2.52 -3.51
N LEU A 12 -8.33 -3.59 -3.92
CA LEU A 12 -6.97 -3.53 -4.45
C LEU A 12 -6.91 -2.69 -5.74
N PHE A 13 -7.92 -2.82 -6.61
CA PHE A 13 -8.02 -2.00 -7.81
C PHE A 13 -8.15 -0.50 -7.47
N VAL A 14 -9.03 -0.15 -6.53
CA VAL A 14 -9.21 1.24 -6.09
C VAL A 14 -7.95 1.78 -5.42
N ASP A 15 -7.33 0.99 -4.53
CA ASP A 15 -6.07 1.34 -3.86
C ASP A 15 -4.97 1.66 -4.88
N GLN A 16 -4.71 0.73 -5.79
CA GLN A 16 -3.64 0.90 -6.78
C GLN A 16 -3.95 1.99 -7.81
N ALA A 17 -5.20 2.14 -8.25
CA ALA A 17 -5.60 3.23 -9.14
C ALA A 17 -5.37 4.59 -8.48
N THR A 18 -5.74 4.75 -7.21
CA THR A 18 -5.54 5.99 -6.45
C THR A 18 -4.04 6.25 -6.22
N LYS A 19 -3.25 5.25 -5.86
CA LYS A 19 -1.80 5.37 -5.68
C LYS A 19 -1.08 5.75 -6.98
N LEU A 20 -1.44 5.14 -8.10
CA LEU A 20 -0.90 5.50 -9.41
C LEU A 20 -1.27 6.94 -9.79
N TRP A 21 -2.50 7.37 -9.52
CA TRP A 21 -2.92 8.74 -9.74
C TRP A 21 -2.10 9.72 -8.87
N VAL A 22 -1.95 9.45 -7.57
CA VAL A 22 -1.16 10.27 -6.65
C VAL A 22 0.29 10.39 -7.12
N LYS A 23 0.95 9.27 -7.44
CA LYS A 23 2.33 9.24 -7.94
C LYS A 23 2.52 10.03 -9.24
N SER A 24 1.50 10.04 -10.10
CA SER A 24 1.57 10.66 -11.44
C SER A 24 1.14 12.13 -11.46
N THR A 25 0.56 12.65 -10.38
CA THR A 25 -0.02 14.01 -10.34
C THR A 25 0.43 14.86 -9.16
N MET A 26 0.97 14.24 -8.11
CA MET A 26 1.37 14.92 -6.88
C MET A 26 2.86 14.73 -6.61
N TYR A 27 3.49 15.74 -6.00
CA TYR A 27 4.82 15.62 -5.41
C TYR A 27 4.73 15.26 -3.91
N LEU A 28 5.80 14.70 -3.36
CA LEU A 28 5.84 14.27 -1.97
C LEU A 28 5.53 15.42 -1.00
N GLY A 29 4.59 15.19 -0.10
CA GLY A 29 4.09 16.18 0.87
C GLY A 29 2.93 17.05 0.37
N GLN A 30 2.55 16.95 -0.89
CA GLN A 30 1.39 17.67 -1.42
C GLN A 30 0.08 17.13 -0.85
N SER A 31 -0.89 18.04 -0.64
CA SER A 31 -2.23 17.70 -0.13
C SER A 31 -3.32 18.27 -1.02
N HIS A 32 -4.38 17.51 -1.17
CA HIS A 32 -5.66 17.96 -1.73
C HIS A 32 -6.75 17.78 -0.68
N GLU A 33 -7.41 18.88 -0.33
CA GLU A 33 -8.56 18.85 0.57
C GLU A 33 -9.78 18.29 -0.20
N ILE A 34 -10.37 17.23 0.33
CA ILE A 34 -11.63 16.66 -0.16
C ILE A 34 -12.78 17.18 0.69
N THR A 35 -12.61 17.17 2.01
CA THR A 35 -13.50 17.76 3.00
C THR A 35 -12.66 18.32 4.15
N SER A 36 -13.25 19.09 5.06
CA SER A 36 -12.56 19.64 6.24
C SER A 36 -11.95 18.57 7.17
N TRP A 37 -12.35 17.33 7.05
CA TRP A 37 -11.89 16.19 7.87
C TRP A 37 -11.23 15.07 7.07
N PHE A 38 -11.09 15.22 5.74
CA PHE A 38 -10.47 14.23 4.88
C PHE A 38 -9.65 14.88 3.75
N TYR A 39 -8.39 14.48 3.66
CA TYR A 39 -7.42 14.94 2.67
C TYR A 39 -6.80 13.77 1.93
N ILE A 40 -6.49 13.96 0.67
CA ILE A 40 -5.49 13.15 -0.03
C ILE A 40 -4.14 13.83 0.21
N HIS A 41 -3.32 13.22 1.05
CA HIS A 41 -2.00 13.74 1.42
C HIS A 41 -0.93 12.73 1.01
N PHE A 42 -0.10 13.10 0.04
CA PHE A 42 0.90 12.18 -0.49
C PHE A 42 2.11 12.07 0.43
N THR A 43 2.26 10.91 1.04
CA THR A 43 3.46 10.52 1.78
C THR A 43 3.98 9.17 1.27
N GLU A 44 5.26 8.92 1.50
CA GLU A 44 5.90 7.65 1.19
C GLU A 44 6.54 7.06 2.44
N ASN A 45 6.25 5.80 2.72
CA ASN A 45 6.86 5.05 3.81
C ASN A 45 8.06 4.25 3.28
N PRO A 46 9.31 4.61 3.64
CA PRO A 46 10.50 3.93 3.18
C PRO A 46 10.76 2.57 3.85
N GLY A 47 9.80 2.05 4.59
CA GLY A 47 9.95 0.78 5.32
C GLY A 47 10.02 0.96 6.83
N MET A 48 9.40 2.01 7.36
CA MET A 48 9.21 2.20 8.79
C MET A 48 8.05 1.33 9.30
N ALA A 49 8.27 0.61 10.38
CA ALA A 49 7.21 -0.02 11.14
C ALA A 49 7.22 0.58 12.55
N PHE A 50 6.08 1.07 13.02
CA PHE A 50 5.93 1.68 14.35
C PHE A 50 6.89 2.85 14.65
N GLY A 51 7.31 3.61 13.62
CA GLY A 51 8.25 4.73 13.79
C GLY A 51 9.72 4.31 13.94
N LEU A 52 10.03 3.02 13.82
CA LEU A 52 11.40 2.50 13.87
C LEU A 52 11.93 2.33 12.44
N GLU A 53 12.93 3.11 12.10
CA GLU A 53 13.73 2.90 10.89
C GLU A 53 14.78 1.80 11.16
N TRP A 54 14.51 0.61 10.71
CA TRP A 54 15.54 -0.44 10.68
C TRP A 54 16.39 -0.26 9.42
N GLY A 55 17.66 0.10 9.68
CA GLY A 55 18.64 0.59 8.74
C GLY A 55 18.66 -0.01 7.34
N GLY A 56 18.56 0.86 6.34
CA GLY A 56 18.95 0.60 4.96
C GLY A 56 18.15 -0.46 4.22
N VAL A 57 18.80 -1.07 3.25
CA VAL A 57 18.25 -2.10 2.36
C VAL A 57 17.80 -3.34 3.14
N ALA A 58 18.57 -3.77 4.13
CA ALA A 58 18.25 -4.98 4.91
C ALA A 58 16.92 -4.82 5.68
N GLY A 59 16.67 -3.66 6.29
CA GLY A 59 15.41 -3.39 6.99
C GLY A 59 14.21 -3.37 6.06
N LYS A 60 14.35 -2.79 4.88
CA LYS A 60 13.30 -2.79 3.84
C LYS A 60 12.95 -4.19 3.37
N LEU A 61 13.97 -5.01 3.07
CA LEU A 61 13.77 -6.39 2.65
C LEU A 61 13.12 -7.23 3.77
N ALA A 62 13.59 -7.09 5.00
CA ALA A 62 13.02 -7.79 6.15
C ALA A 62 11.53 -7.43 6.34
N LEU A 63 11.18 -6.14 6.25
CA LEU A 63 9.79 -5.70 6.37
C LEU A 63 8.92 -6.20 5.20
N THR A 64 9.44 -6.21 3.99
CA THR A 64 8.72 -6.73 2.82
C THR A 64 8.48 -8.24 2.95
N ILE A 65 9.48 -9.00 3.37
CA ILE A 65 9.35 -10.45 3.65
C ILE A 65 8.33 -10.69 4.77
N PHE A 66 8.41 -9.92 5.86
CA PHE A 66 7.44 -10.00 6.95
C PHE A 66 5.99 -9.76 6.46
N ARG A 67 5.78 -8.75 5.60
CA ARG A 67 4.46 -8.48 4.99
C ARG A 67 3.96 -9.64 4.15
N ILE A 68 4.83 -10.28 3.36
CA ILE A 68 4.47 -11.46 2.55
C ILE A 68 4.03 -12.63 3.44
N ILE A 69 4.77 -12.90 4.52
CA ILE A 69 4.41 -13.92 5.50
C ILE A 69 3.07 -13.59 6.17
N ALA A 70 2.88 -12.32 6.58
CA ALA A 70 1.63 -11.85 7.18
C ALA A 70 0.44 -12.04 6.24
N ILE A 71 0.60 -11.78 4.93
CA ILE A 71 -0.43 -12.04 3.92
C ILE A 71 -0.83 -13.51 3.92
N GLY A 72 0.13 -14.44 3.96
CA GLY A 72 -0.13 -15.86 4.09
C GLY A 72 -0.99 -16.20 5.33
N GLY A 73 -0.65 -15.61 6.47
CA GLY A 73 -1.41 -15.75 7.72
C GLY A 73 -2.84 -15.19 7.62
N ILE A 74 -3.00 -14.02 6.98
CA ILE A 74 -4.31 -13.39 6.78
C ILE A 74 -5.18 -14.23 5.82
N ILE A 75 -4.61 -14.80 4.76
CA ILE A 75 -5.32 -15.71 3.84
C ILE A 75 -5.79 -16.95 4.59
N TRP A 76 -4.95 -17.54 5.42
CA TRP A 76 -5.32 -18.68 6.24
C TRP A 76 -6.46 -18.33 7.20
N TRP A 77 -6.34 -17.17 7.89
CA TRP A 77 -7.38 -16.67 8.78
C TRP A 77 -8.71 -16.44 8.05
N LEU A 78 -8.69 -15.77 6.90
CA LEU A 78 -9.88 -15.54 6.06
C LEU A 78 -10.55 -16.86 5.66
N ARG A 79 -9.76 -17.84 5.22
CA ARG A 79 -10.30 -19.16 4.85
C ARG A 79 -10.97 -19.87 6.04
N ASN A 80 -10.35 -19.84 7.21
CA ASN A 80 -10.93 -20.44 8.41
C ASN A 80 -12.21 -19.71 8.84
N THR A 81 -12.23 -18.41 8.80
CA THR A 81 -13.40 -17.56 9.11
C THR A 81 -14.59 -17.91 8.20
N ILE A 82 -14.33 -18.07 6.90
CA ILE A 82 -15.38 -18.48 5.94
C ILE A 82 -15.86 -19.90 6.22
N LYS A 83 -14.96 -20.85 6.51
CA LYS A 83 -15.29 -22.24 6.80
C LYS A 83 -16.10 -22.40 8.09
N SER A 84 -15.83 -21.58 9.09
CA SER A 84 -16.58 -21.60 10.37
C SER A 84 -17.98 -20.99 10.28
N GLY A 85 -18.40 -20.50 9.11
CA GLY A 85 -19.70 -19.86 8.95
C GLY A 85 -19.84 -18.50 9.65
N ALA A 86 -18.71 -17.81 9.89
CA ALA A 86 -18.69 -16.51 10.53
C ALA A 86 -19.48 -15.46 9.74
N THR A 87 -19.81 -14.35 10.40
CA THR A 87 -20.62 -13.26 9.85
C THR A 87 -19.98 -12.64 8.59
N ASN A 88 -20.81 -12.07 7.73
CA ASN A 88 -20.33 -11.31 6.57
C ASN A 88 -19.41 -10.14 6.98
N VAL A 89 -19.69 -9.49 8.11
CA VAL A 89 -18.89 -8.38 8.63
C VAL A 89 -17.44 -8.82 8.90
N ALA A 90 -17.25 -9.97 9.57
CA ALA A 90 -15.91 -10.52 9.82
C ALA A 90 -15.18 -10.84 8.51
N THR A 91 -15.87 -11.48 7.57
CA THR A 91 -15.31 -11.81 6.25
C THR A 91 -14.92 -10.55 5.48
N TRP A 92 -15.74 -9.50 5.50
CA TRP A 92 -15.44 -8.23 4.84
C TRP A 92 -14.26 -7.52 5.49
N GLY A 93 -14.23 -7.44 6.83
CA GLY A 93 -13.13 -6.81 7.55
C GLY A 93 -11.77 -7.45 7.22
N ILE A 94 -11.69 -8.79 7.27
CA ILE A 94 -10.45 -9.51 6.93
C ILE A 94 -10.09 -9.33 5.45
N SER A 95 -11.07 -9.28 4.55
CA SER A 95 -10.83 -9.05 3.12
C SER A 95 -10.26 -7.65 2.85
N LEU A 96 -10.74 -6.62 3.57
CA LEU A 96 -10.19 -5.26 3.49
C LEU A 96 -8.74 -5.19 3.98
N ILE A 97 -8.45 -5.84 5.12
CA ILE A 97 -7.09 -5.93 5.66
C ILE A 97 -6.17 -6.64 4.65
N LEU A 98 -6.63 -7.74 4.08
CA LEU A 98 -5.87 -8.49 3.07
C LEU A 98 -5.57 -7.64 1.84
N ALA A 99 -6.55 -6.91 1.32
CA ALA A 99 -6.37 -6.03 0.17
C ALA A 99 -5.32 -4.94 0.44
N GLY A 100 -5.41 -4.27 1.60
CA GLY A 100 -4.43 -3.25 2.00
C GLY A 100 -3.01 -3.83 2.16
N ALA A 101 -2.89 -5.00 2.77
CA ALA A 101 -1.59 -5.68 2.91
C ALA A 101 -0.97 -6.02 1.55
N ILE A 102 -1.77 -6.56 0.61
CA ILE A 102 -1.31 -6.85 -0.76
C ILE A 102 -0.94 -5.57 -1.48
N GLY A 103 -1.74 -4.50 -1.39
CA GLY A 103 -1.44 -3.20 -2.00
C GLY A 103 -0.07 -2.66 -1.59
N ASN A 104 0.22 -2.67 -0.30
CA ASN A 104 1.52 -2.22 0.22
C ASN A 104 2.70 -3.10 -0.23
N VAL A 105 2.48 -4.40 -0.42
CA VAL A 105 3.53 -5.28 -0.99
C VAL A 105 3.74 -4.98 -2.47
N LEU A 106 2.69 -4.69 -3.24
CA LEU A 106 2.81 -4.30 -4.64
C LEU A 106 3.61 -3.00 -4.80
N ASP A 107 3.39 -2.00 -3.93
CA ASP A 107 4.18 -0.77 -3.92
C ASP A 107 5.66 -1.06 -3.69
N SER A 108 5.98 -1.88 -2.69
CA SER A 108 7.35 -2.28 -2.38
C SER A 108 8.00 -3.08 -3.52
N LEU A 109 7.21 -3.92 -4.20
CA LEU A 109 7.69 -4.73 -5.33
C LEU A 109 8.05 -3.86 -6.55
N TYR A 110 7.15 -2.98 -6.97
CA TYR A 110 7.21 -2.41 -8.32
C TYR A 110 7.50 -0.92 -8.36
N TYR A 111 7.03 -0.11 -7.40
CA TYR A 111 7.07 1.35 -7.53
C TYR A 111 8.48 1.92 -7.60
N GLY A 112 9.45 1.32 -6.91
CA GLY A 112 10.85 1.69 -7.04
C GLY A 112 11.39 1.56 -8.46
N ALA A 113 11.02 0.49 -9.15
CA ALA A 113 11.49 0.20 -10.50
C ALA A 113 10.77 0.98 -11.60
N ILE A 114 9.48 1.31 -11.41
CA ILE A 114 8.64 1.90 -12.46
C ILE A 114 8.45 3.41 -12.36
N PHE A 115 8.81 4.05 -11.23
CA PHE A 115 8.70 5.50 -11.04
C PHE A 115 10.05 6.15 -10.73
N SER A 116 10.20 7.42 -11.14
CA SER A 116 11.25 8.29 -10.61
C SER A 116 10.92 8.75 -9.18
N ASP A 117 11.87 9.41 -8.50
CA ASP A 117 11.63 10.00 -7.18
C ASP A 117 10.59 11.12 -7.25
N SER A 118 9.79 11.26 -6.18
CA SER A 118 8.73 12.27 -6.04
C SER A 118 9.15 13.47 -5.19
N LEU A 119 10.41 13.54 -4.74
CA LEU A 119 10.90 14.63 -3.90
C LEU A 119 11.00 15.94 -4.68
N GLY A 120 10.18 16.92 -4.31
CA GLY A 120 10.13 18.25 -4.93
C GLY A 120 9.61 18.30 -6.37
N LYS A 121 9.15 17.17 -6.91
CA LYS A 121 8.61 17.06 -8.27
C LYS A 121 7.63 15.89 -8.38
N VAL A 122 6.75 15.94 -9.37
CA VAL A 122 5.90 14.80 -9.74
C VAL A 122 6.77 13.70 -10.37
N ALA A 123 6.56 12.46 -9.94
CA ALA A 123 7.29 11.32 -10.49
C ALA A 123 6.96 11.07 -11.96
N THR A 124 7.97 10.62 -12.71
CA THR A 124 7.79 10.14 -14.09
C THR A 124 7.57 8.64 -14.07
N PHE A 125 6.58 8.18 -14.83
CA PHE A 125 6.34 6.76 -15.05
C PHE A 125 7.29 6.21 -16.10
N LEU A 126 7.93 5.07 -15.82
CA LEU A 126 8.92 4.43 -16.67
C LEU A 126 10.01 5.40 -17.17
N PRO A 127 10.75 6.08 -16.26
CA PRO A 127 11.76 7.04 -16.67
C PRO A 127 12.92 6.36 -17.42
N GLU A 128 13.44 7.02 -18.45
CA GLU A 128 14.57 6.51 -19.25
C GLU A 128 15.82 6.24 -18.41
N SER A 129 16.03 7.02 -17.35
CA SER A 129 17.14 6.85 -16.40
C SER A 129 16.96 5.69 -15.42
N GLY A 130 15.85 4.95 -15.50
CA GLY A 130 15.47 3.93 -14.53
C GLY A 130 14.71 4.46 -13.31
N GLY A 131 14.10 3.56 -12.55
CA GLY A 131 13.34 3.89 -11.35
C GLY A 131 14.23 4.34 -10.18
N TYR A 132 13.60 4.83 -9.09
CA TYR A 132 14.32 5.32 -7.90
C TYR A 132 14.88 4.21 -7.02
N ALA A 133 14.44 2.96 -7.17
CA ALA A 133 14.93 1.82 -6.40
C ALA A 133 14.72 0.50 -7.14
N PRO A 134 15.48 -0.57 -6.82
CA PRO A 134 15.26 -1.90 -7.35
C PRO A 134 13.92 -2.52 -6.90
N ILE A 135 13.54 -3.63 -7.52
CA ILE A 135 12.41 -4.48 -7.10
C ILE A 135 12.55 -4.82 -5.60
N LEU A 136 11.45 -4.89 -4.88
CA LEU A 136 11.34 -5.13 -3.42
C LEU A 136 11.82 -3.96 -2.54
N GLN A 137 12.29 -2.88 -3.09
CA GLN A 137 12.81 -1.73 -2.36
C GLN A 137 12.00 -0.45 -2.59
N GLY A 138 10.84 -0.55 -3.25
CA GLY A 138 9.91 0.54 -3.41
C GLY A 138 9.37 1.05 -2.06
N ARG A 139 9.01 2.33 -2.00
CA ARG A 139 8.33 2.94 -0.85
C ARG A 139 6.84 2.69 -0.98
N VAL A 140 6.19 2.43 0.17
CA VAL A 140 4.73 2.34 0.22
C VAL A 140 4.13 3.73 0.10
N VAL A 141 3.15 3.90 -0.79
CA VAL A 141 2.42 5.16 -0.96
C VAL A 141 1.28 5.22 0.05
N ASP A 142 1.35 6.20 0.94
CA ASP A 142 0.28 6.55 1.88
C ASP A 142 -0.39 7.84 1.40
N MET A 143 -1.72 7.88 1.39
CA MET A 143 -2.45 8.99 0.76
C MET A 143 -3.69 9.44 1.54
N LEU A 144 -4.23 8.61 2.43
CA LEU A 144 -5.43 8.95 3.18
C LEU A 144 -5.05 9.63 4.49
N TYR A 145 -5.46 10.90 4.66
CA TYR A 145 -5.18 11.68 5.85
C TYR A 145 -6.46 12.21 6.48
N PHE A 146 -6.64 11.91 7.76
CA PHE A 146 -7.79 12.32 8.58
C PHE A 146 -7.30 13.11 9.77
N PRO A 147 -7.31 14.46 9.74
CA PRO A 147 -6.99 15.30 10.88
C PRO A 147 -8.16 15.26 11.87
N LEU A 148 -8.14 14.30 12.81
CA LEU A 148 -9.21 14.08 13.79
C LEU A 148 -9.03 14.84 15.10
N TYR A 149 -8.19 15.87 15.13
CA TYR A 149 -7.89 16.72 16.30
C TYR A 149 -7.76 18.18 15.93
#